data_b71f2e86b7b14cffb58c2ca0d1f5c219
#
_entry.id   b71f2e86b7b14cffb58c2ca0d1f5c219
#
_cell.length_a   1.000
_cell.length_b   1.000
_cell.length_c   1.000
_cell.angle_alpha   90.00
_cell.angle_beta   90.00
_cell.angle_gamma   90.00
#
_symmetry.space_group_name_H-M   'P 1'
#
loop_
_entity.id
_entity.type
_entity.pdbx_description
1 polymer ?
#
loop_
_entity_poly.entity_id
_entity_poly.type
_entity_poly.pdbx_seq_one_letter_code
_entity_poly.pdbx_strand_id
1 'polypeptide(L)'
;MEWKYTKQHPLRVLEAFAGYGSQALALKYLGIPYEVVGISEIEPTAIKAYMAVHGNTTNFGDITKIDWSVVPDFDLLTWSSPCQDWSNAGKQAGGAEGSGTRSSLLWEVKKCIKAKKPKYILTENVRALVSAKFLPYFLDYCHFLESEGYTTFRQIIDSAKMGIPQHRERIFVVSILGESWYNFPQEQELKLKLKDMLEENVDERYYVDDKKVAEFIGNLDKEKIKKIVE
;
A
#
# COMPACT_ATOMS: atom_id res chain seq x y z
N MET A 1 9.60 15.34 -18.59
CA MET A 1 10.73 14.64 -17.91
C MET A 1 10.93 13.34 -18.66
N GLU A 2 12.11 13.12 -19.22
CA GLU A 2 12.43 11.89 -19.95
C GLU A 2 12.57 10.74 -18.95
N TRP A 3 11.87 9.62 -19.19
CA TRP A 3 11.93 8.44 -18.32
C TRP A 3 13.29 7.77 -18.46
N LYS A 4 14.10 7.80 -17.41
CA LYS A 4 15.52 7.38 -17.46
C LYS A 4 15.77 5.88 -17.24
N TYR A 5 14.74 5.13 -16.80
CA TYR A 5 14.90 3.71 -16.46
C TYR A 5 14.69 2.83 -17.69
N THR A 6 15.59 1.90 -17.92
CA THR A 6 15.62 0.97 -19.05
C THR A 6 15.82 -0.46 -18.55
N LYS A 7 15.78 -1.45 -19.44
CA LYS A 7 16.10 -2.84 -19.07
C LYS A 7 17.54 -3.01 -18.57
N GLN A 8 18.49 -2.20 -19.06
CA GLN A 8 19.90 -2.19 -18.63
C GLN A 8 20.09 -1.44 -17.31
N HIS A 9 19.23 -0.47 -17.04
CA HIS A 9 19.24 0.37 -15.82
C HIS A 9 17.82 0.43 -15.26
N PRO A 10 17.34 -0.67 -14.65
CA PRO A 10 15.97 -0.74 -14.14
C PRO A 10 15.78 0.17 -12.91
N LEU A 11 14.52 0.56 -12.66
CA LEU A 11 14.13 1.21 -11.42
C LEU A 11 14.36 0.24 -10.26
N ARG A 12 15.25 0.56 -9.33
CA ARG A 12 15.54 -0.27 -8.16
C ARG A 12 14.54 0.03 -7.06
N VAL A 13 13.86 -0.99 -6.56
CA VAL A 13 12.71 -0.85 -5.65
C VAL A 13 12.97 -1.61 -4.35
N LEU A 14 12.71 -0.95 -3.22
CA LEU A 14 12.54 -1.61 -1.93
C LEU A 14 11.07 -1.52 -1.53
N GLU A 15 10.46 -2.65 -1.16
CA GLU A 15 9.09 -2.68 -0.66
C GLU A 15 9.08 -2.98 0.85
N ALA A 16 8.67 -2.01 1.67
CA ALA A 16 8.49 -2.22 3.10
C ALA A 16 7.02 -2.51 3.42
N PHE A 17 6.77 -3.46 4.33
CA PHE A 17 5.45 -4.03 4.60
C PHE A 17 4.82 -4.58 3.30
N ALA A 18 5.63 -5.37 2.59
CA ALA A 18 5.42 -5.69 1.19
C ALA A 18 4.11 -6.45 0.89
N GLY A 19 3.57 -7.19 1.87
CA GLY A 19 2.40 -8.02 1.62
C GLY A 19 2.66 -9.02 0.50
N TYR A 20 1.82 -9.04 -0.53
CA TYR A 20 2.03 -9.84 -1.74
C TYR A 20 2.70 -9.06 -2.90
N GLY A 21 3.16 -7.82 -2.65
CA GLY A 21 3.88 -7.01 -3.64
C GLY A 21 3.00 -6.32 -4.68
N SER A 22 1.90 -5.70 -4.25
CA SER A 22 0.99 -5.01 -5.16
C SER A 22 1.65 -3.88 -5.94
N GLN A 23 2.62 -3.19 -5.36
CA GLN A 23 3.33 -2.09 -5.98
C GLN A 23 4.29 -2.59 -7.08
N ALA A 24 5.06 -3.64 -6.80
CA ALA A 24 5.90 -4.29 -7.82
C ALA A 24 5.05 -4.88 -8.94
N LEU A 25 3.89 -5.48 -8.61
CA LEU A 25 2.94 -5.98 -9.60
C LEU A 25 2.39 -4.86 -10.49
N ALA A 26 2.10 -3.68 -9.92
CA ALA A 26 1.68 -2.52 -10.69
C ALA A 26 2.77 -2.04 -11.66
N LEU A 27 4.04 -2.01 -11.26
CA LEU A 27 5.16 -1.69 -12.15
C LEU A 27 5.25 -2.68 -13.31
N LYS A 28 5.05 -3.98 -13.04
CA LYS A 28 5.01 -5.03 -14.06
C LYS A 28 3.89 -4.80 -15.08
N TYR A 29 2.67 -4.50 -14.63
CA TYR A 29 1.54 -4.23 -15.52
C TYR A 29 1.71 -2.95 -16.35
N LEU A 30 2.40 -1.95 -15.80
CA LEU A 30 2.74 -0.72 -16.51
C LEU A 30 3.91 -0.89 -17.50
N GLY A 31 4.54 -2.08 -17.53
CA GLY A 31 5.70 -2.33 -18.39
C GLY A 31 6.94 -1.53 -18.01
N ILE A 32 7.02 -1.04 -16.77
CA ILE A 32 8.15 -0.27 -16.26
C ILE A 32 9.29 -1.24 -15.97
N PRO A 33 10.50 -1.03 -16.54
CA PRO A 33 11.66 -1.83 -16.18
C PRO A 33 12.05 -1.59 -14.71
N TYR A 34 11.93 -2.61 -13.87
CA TYR A 34 12.25 -2.52 -12.45
C TYR A 34 12.97 -3.78 -11.93
N GLU A 35 13.64 -3.63 -10.81
CA GLU A 35 14.27 -4.68 -10.02
C GLU A 35 13.92 -4.46 -8.55
N VAL A 36 13.33 -5.46 -7.89
CA VAL A 36 13.12 -5.43 -6.44
C VAL A 36 14.42 -5.87 -5.77
N VAL A 37 15.10 -4.93 -5.12
CA VAL A 37 16.36 -5.19 -4.41
C VAL A 37 16.13 -5.93 -3.09
N GLY A 38 14.92 -5.88 -2.57
CA GLY A 38 14.50 -6.62 -1.39
C GLY A 38 13.15 -6.14 -0.86
N ILE A 39 12.64 -6.89 0.09
CA ILE A 39 11.40 -6.58 0.80
C ILE A 39 11.63 -6.58 2.31
N SER A 40 10.74 -5.94 3.05
CA SER A 40 10.59 -6.10 4.50
C SER A 40 9.18 -6.57 4.79
N GLU A 41 9.05 -7.84 5.17
CA GLU A 41 7.77 -8.47 5.50
C GLU A 41 8.00 -9.55 6.57
N ILE A 42 7.11 -9.65 7.55
CA ILE A 42 7.23 -10.62 8.66
C ILE A 42 6.14 -11.70 8.64
N GLU A 43 5.04 -11.44 7.92
CA GLU A 43 3.91 -12.38 7.91
C GLU A 43 4.20 -13.56 6.96
N PRO A 44 4.31 -14.80 7.48
CA PRO A 44 4.71 -15.95 6.65
C PRO A 44 3.80 -16.20 5.45
N THR A 45 2.50 -15.94 5.59
CA THR A 45 1.52 -16.12 4.52
C THR A 45 1.71 -15.08 3.42
N ALA A 46 1.97 -13.83 3.80
CA ALA A 46 2.27 -12.75 2.87
C ALA A 46 3.59 -13.00 2.12
N ILE A 47 4.63 -13.45 2.82
CA ILE A 47 5.92 -13.82 2.22
C ILE A 47 5.73 -14.93 1.17
N LYS A 48 4.96 -15.99 1.50
CA LYS A 48 4.65 -17.06 0.54
C LYS A 48 3.91 -16.55 -0.69
N ALA A 49 2.92 -15.67 -0.50
CA ALA A 49 2.19 -15.05 -1.59
C ALA A 49 3.10 -14.17 -2.46
N TYR A 50 3.97 -13.37 -1.83
CA TYR A 50 4.97 -12.56 -2.53
C TYR A 50 5.86 -13.41 -3.44
N MET A 51 6.45 -14.47 -2.88
CA MET A 51 7.35 -15.38 -3.61
C MET A 51 6.62 -16.11 -4.75
N ALA A 52 5.33 -16.43 -4.58
CA ALA A 52 4.52 -17.04 -5.64
C ALA A 52 4.27 -16.08 -6.81
N VAL A 53 4.11 -14.78 -6.55
CA VAL A 53 3.80 -13.76 -7.56
C VAL A 53 5.06 -13.23 -8.25
N HIS A 54 6.13 -13.00 -7.48
CA HIS A 54 7.32 -12.26 -7.93
C HIS A 54 8.56 -13.15 -8.06
N GLY A 55 8.50 -14.40 -7.59
CA GLY A 55 9.67 -15.26 -7.51
C GLY A 55 10.50 -15.01 -6.24
N ASN A 56 11.67 -15.67 -6.18
CA ASN A 56 12.54 -15.59 -5.01
C ASN A 56 13.15 -14.20 -4.87
N THR A 57 12.85 -13.53 -3.77
CA THR A 57 13.29 -12.15 -3.48
C THR A 57 13.90 -12.10 -2.08
N THR A 58 14.96 -11.31 -1.90
CA THR A 58 15.57 -11.10 -0.58
C THR A 58 14.58 -10.46 0.37
N ASN A 59 14.33 -11.10 1.52
CA ASN A 59 13.48 -10.53 2.56
C ASN A 59 14.36 -10.15 3.77
N PHE A 60 14.39 -8.86 4.10
CA PHE A 60 15.11 -8.32 5.26
C PHE A 60 14.35 -8.51 6.59
N GLY A 61 13.11 -9.01 6.54
CA GLY A 61 12.30 -9.34 7.71
C GLY A 61 11.73 -8.12 8.42
N ASP A 62 11.87 -8.09 9.75
CA ASP A 62 11.31 -7.05 10.62
C ASP A 62 12.01 -5.71 10.42
N ILE A 63 11.25 -4.71 9.96
CA ILE A 63 11.77 -3.35 9.65
C ILE A 63 12.46 -2.69 10.85
N THR A 64 12.06 -3.04 12.07
CA THR A 64 12.67 -2.49 13.31
C THR A 64 14.08 -3.00 13.56
N LYS A 65 14.48 -4.08 12.88
CA LYS A 65 15.75 -4.79 13.07
C LYS A 65 16.70 -4.69 11.88
N ILE A 66 16.28 -4.03 10.80
CA ILE A 66 17.09 -3.92 9.59
C ILE A 66 18.32 -3.06 9.85
N ASP A 67 19.49 -3.62 9.54
CA ASP A 67 20.70 -2.83 9.36
C ASP A 67 20.69 -2.24 7.94
N TRP A 68 20.39 -0.96 7.86
CA TRP A 68 20.29 -0.27 6.57
C TRP A 68 21.62 -0.15 5.82
N SER A 69 22.75 -0.39 6.50
CA SER A 69 24.06 -0.34 5.85
C SER A 69 24.28 -1.49 4.87
N VAL A 70 23.66 -2.65 5.12
CA VAL A 70 23.79 -3.85 4.27
C VAL A 70 22.71 -3.95 3.19
N VAL A 71 21.67 -3.12 3.27
CA VAL A 71 20.62 -3.04 2.24
C VAL A 71 21.21 -2.36 1.00
N PRO A 72 21.09 -2.93 -0.21
CA PRO A 72 21.53 -2.26 -1.43
C PRO A 72 20.82 -0.91 -1.63
N ASP A 73 21.47 0.03 -2.33
CA ASP A 73 20.81 1.29 -2.70
C ASP A 73 19.68 1.04 -3.68
N PHE A 74 18.66 1.91 -3.63
CA PHE A 74 17.47 1.81 -4.47
C PHE A 74 16.92 3.20 -4.80
N ASP A 75 16.13 3.28 -5.87
CA ASP A 75 15.53 4.53 -6.35
C ASP A 75 14.16 4.81 -5.76
N LEU A 76 13.35 3.76 -5.56
CA LEU A 76 11.97 3.84 -5.11
C LEU A 76 11.78 3.03 -3.82
N LEU A 77 11.29 3.71 -2.79
CA LEU A 77 10.71 3.08 -1.61
C LEU A 77 9.20 3.03 -1.76
N THR A 78 8.62 1.84 -1.74
CA THR A 78 7.17 1.69 -1.55
C THR A 78 6.87 1.15 -0.16
N TRP A 79 5.85 1.69 0.51
CA TRP A 79 5.49 1.19 1.82
C TRP A 79 4.05 1.51 2.21
N SER A 80 3.49 0.60 3.00
CA SER A 80 2.14 0.71 3.56
C SER A 80 2.15 0.10 4.96
N SER A 81 2.36 0.93 5.99
CA SER A 81 2.42 0.42 7.37
C SER A 81 1.08 -0.16 7.81
N PRO A 82 1.08 -1.09 8.79
CA PRO A 82 -0.15 -1.62 9.35
C PRO A 82 -1.10 -0.53 9.80
N CYS A 83 -2.37 -0.62 9.34
CA CYS A 83 -3.39 0.40 9.57
C CYS A 83 -4.33 0.09 10.74
N GLN A 84 -4.07 -0.96 11.51
CA GLN A 84 -5.02 -1.51 12.49
C GLN A 84 -5.37 -0.51 13.61
N ASP A 85 -4.47 0.37 13.97
CA ASP A 85 -4.70 1.38 15.01
C ASP A 85 -5.19 2.73 14.44
N TRP A 86 -5.20 2.90 13.10
CA TRP A 86 -5.85 4.02 12.40
C TRP A 86 -7.25 3.68 11.92
N SER A 87 -7.49 2.40 11.56
CA SER A 87 -8.70 1.95 10.90
C SER A 87 -9.92 2.04 11.81
N ASN A 88 -11.08 2.43 11.25
CA ASN A 88 -12.37 2.38 11.93
C ASN A 88 -12.77 0.96 12.38
N ALA A 89 -12.25 -0.07 11.72
CA ALA A 89 -12.44 -1.48 12.10
C ALA A 89 -11.43 -1.97 13.14
N GLY A 90 -10.44 -1.14 13.52
CA GLY A 90 -9.37 -1.48 14.46
C GLY A 90 -9.55 -0.83 15.84
N LYS A 91 -8.51 -0.96 16.68
CA LYS A 91 -8.51 -0.42 18.05
C LYS A 91 -8.44 1.10 18.14
N GLN A 92 -8.13 1.79 17.05
CA GLN A 92 -7.94 3.24 16.98
C GLN A 92 -6.97 3.79 18.06
N ALA A 93 -5.94 3.00 18.41
CA ALA A 93 -4.97 3.36 19.45
C ALA A 93 -3.99 4.45 19.02
N GLY A 94 -4.03 4.81 17.72
CA GLY A 94 -3.10 5.78 17.13
C GLY A 94 -1.73 5.18 16.85
N GLY A 95 -0.78 6.01 16.46
CA GLY A 95 0.56 5.59 16.05
C GLY A 95 1.61 6.64 16.38
N ALA A 96 1.58 7.20 17.60
CA ALA A 96 2.65 8.09 18.05
C ALA A 96 4.00 7.37 17.98
N GLU A 97 5.07 8.12 17.68
CA GLU A 97 6.43 7.59 17.65
C GLU A 97 6.77 6.99 19.02
N GLY A 98 7.27 5.75 19.04
CA GLY A 98 7.61 5.06 20.30
C GLY A 98 6.43 4.51 21.10
N SER A 99 5.20 4.60 20.63
CA SER A 99 4.01 4.11 21.36
C SER A 99 3.92 2.57 21.43
N GLY A 100 4.71 1.82 20.65
CA GLY A 100 4.64 0.36 20.58
C GLY A 100 3.40 -0.19 19.88
N THR A 101 2.52 0.66 19.34
CA THR A 101 1.39 0.23 18.51
C THR A 101 1.88 -0.22 17.13
N ARG A 102 1.09 -1.07 16.44
CA ARG A 102 1.46 -1.49 15.06
C ARG A 102 1.51 -0.29 14.11
N SER A 103 0.68 0.71 14.31
CA SER A 103 0.66 1.92 13.48
C SER A 103 1.84 2.83 13.75
N SER A 104 2.56 2.70 14.88
CA SER A 104 3.81 3.43 15.14
C SER A 104 4.96 2.97 14.25
N LEU A 105 4.82 1.83 13.56
CA LEU A 105 5.79 1.37 12.55
C LEU A 105 5.92 2.33 11.35
N LEU A 106 4.97 3.25 11.17
CA LEU A 106 5.11 4.40 10.27
C LEU A 106 6.45 5.13 10.49
N TRP A 107 6.91 5.22 11.74
CA TRP A 107 8.13 5.93 12.11
C TRP A 107 9.41 5.13 11.83
N GLU A 108 9.33 3.81 11.74
CA GLU A 108 10.52 2.98 11.44
C GLU A 108 11.05 3.23 10.02
N VAL A 109 10.15 3.63 9.11
CA VAL A 109 10.53 4.00 7.74
C VAL A 109 11.45 5.23 7.71
N LYS A 110 11.40 6.12 8.72
CA LYS A 110 12.32 7.27 8.83
C LYS A 110 13.79 6.84 8.81
N LYS A 111 14.13 5.74 9.47
CA LYS A 111 15.52 5.22 9.50
C LYS A 111 15.99 4.84 8.11
N CYS A 112 15.13 4.14 7.34
CA CYS A 112 15.36 3.81 5.95
C CYS A 112 15.59 5.06 5.10
N ILE A 113 14.67 6.03 5.19
CA ILE A 113 14.71 7.28 4.40
C ILE A 113 15.99 8.07 4.69
N LYS A 114 16.38 8.19 5.97
CA LYS A 114 17.62 8.88 6.37
C LYS A 114 18.87 8.18 5.85
N ALA A 115 18.90 6.84 5.94
CA ALA A 115 20.08 6.06 5.56
C ALA A 115 20.26 5.96 4.05
N LYS A 116 19.15 5.85 3.27
CA LYS A 116 19.20 5.50 1.84
C LYS A 116 18.83 6.66 0.91
N LYS A 117 18.10 7.66 1.39
CA LYS A 117 17.70 8.84 0.58
C LYS A 117 17.17 8.45 -0.82
N PRO A 118 16.18 7.54 -0.93
CA PRO A 118 15.69 7.12 -2.23
C PRO A 118 15.14 8.31 -3.02
N LYS A 119 15.26 8.26 -4.36
CA LYS A 119 14.76 9.37 -5.21
C LYS A 119 13.25 9.53 -5.11
N TYR A 120 12.53 8.42 -4.97
CA TYR A 120 11.08 8.39 -4.91
C TYR A 120 10.59 7.61 -3.69
N ILE A 121 9.52 8.09 -3.09
CA ILE A 121 8.81 7.38 -2.01
C ILE A 121 7.33 7.36 -2.38
N LEU A 122 6.74 6.17 -2.38
CA LEU A 122 5.29 5.96 -2.51
C LEU A 122 4.76 5.37 -1.23
N THR A 123 3.89 6.12 -0.56
CA THR A 123 3.22 5.70 0.67
C THR A 123 1.73 5.52 0.41
N GLU A 124 1.16 4.43 0.91
CA GLU A 124 -0.29 4.20 0.92
C GLU A 124 -0.77 3.93 2.33
N ASN A 125 -1.96 4.42 2.69
CA ASN A 125 -2.61 4.05 3.95
C ASN A 125 -4.12 4.29 3.88
N VAL A 126 -4.83 3.89 4.94
CA VAL A 126 -6.28 4.12 5.04
C VAL A 126 -6.60 5.62 5.13
N ARG A 127 -7.75 6.03 4.56
CA ARG A 127 -8.26 7.40 4.65
C ARG A 127 -8.31 7.93 6.10
N ALA A 128 -8.58 7.06 7.06
CA ALA A 128 -8.68 7.45 8.47
C ALA A 128 -7.40 8.12 9.01
N LEU A 129 -6.22 7.84 8.45
CA LEU A 129 -4.95 8.47 8.82
C LEU A 129 -4.99 10.00 8.66
N VAL A 130 -5.78 10.51 7.74
CA VAL A 130 -5.99 11.96 7.52
C VAL A 130 -7.28 12.50 8.13
N SER A 131 -7.93 11.74 9.01
CA SER A 131 -9.04 12.23 9.83
C SER A 131 -8.54 13.22 10.89
N ALA A 132 -9.43 14.07 11.40
CA ALA A 132 -9.06 15.07 12.42
C ALA A 132 -8.30 14.47 13.62
N LYS A 133 -8.66 13.23 14.04
CA LYS A 133 -8.02 12.52 15.15
C LYS A 133 -6.56 12.18 14.88
N PHE A 134 -6.21 11.78 13.67
CA PHE A 134 -4.89 11.24 13.33
C PHE A 134 -4.07 12.17 12.42
N LEU A 135 -4.69 13.25 11.94
CA LEU A 135 -4.03 14.24 11.09
C LEU A 135 -2.71 14.77 11.64
N PRO A 136 -2.55 15.04 12.96
CA PRO A 136 -1.27 15.49 13.49
C PRO A 136 -0.10 14.53 13.17
N TYR A 137 -0.28 13.22 13.36
CA TYR A 137 0.76 12.23 13.06
C TYR A 137 1.11 12.18 11.56
N PHE A 138 0.07 12.34 10.71
CA PHE A 138 0.27 12.41 9.27
C PHE A 138 1.05 13.66 8.86
N LEU A 139 0.74 14.80 9.44
CA LEU A 139 1.47 16.05 9.19
C LEU A 139 2.92 15.98 9.69
N ASP A 140 3.15 15.40 10.85
CA ASP A 140 4.52 15.17 11.37
C ASP A 140 5.35 14.31 10.41
N TYR A 141 4.73 13.28 9.82
CA TYR A 141 5.39 12.48 8.78
C TYR A 141 5.71 13.32 7.52
N CYS A 142 4.77 14.14 7.06
CA CYS A 142 5.02 15.02 5.91
C CYS A 142 6.13 16.04 6.19
N HIS A 143 6.12 16.68 7.35
CA HIS A 143 7.17 17.61 7.78
C HIS A 143 8.54 16.92 7.88
N PHE A 144 8.56 15.66 8.37
CA PHE A 144 9.79 14.88 8.34
C PHE A 144 10.31 14.71 6.91
N LEU A 145 9.47 14.33 5.94
CA LEU A 145 9.90 14.19 4.55
C LEU A 145 10.42 15.50 3.97
N GLU A 146 9.74 16.62 4.23
CA GLU A 146 10.16 17.95 3.81
C GLU A 146 11.51 18.32 4.44
N SER A 147 11.73 18.03 5.73
CA SER A 147 13.01 18.26 6.41
C SER A 147 14.16 17.43 5.87
N GLU A 148 13.85 16.26 5.26
CA GLU A 148 14.80 15.39 4.57
C GLU A 148 15.04 15.80 3.10
N GLY A 149 14.40 16.88 2.63
CA GLY A 149 14.59 17.46 1.31
C GLY A 149 13.65 16.93 0.23
N TYR A 150 12.52 16.32 0.60
CA TYR A 150 11.52 15.84 -0.35
C TYR A 150 10.44 16.88 -0.60
N THR A 151 10.01 16.98 -1.88
CA THR A 151 8.73 17.62 -2.23
C THR A 151 7.64 16.55 -2.19
N THR A 152 6.58 16.81 -1.40
CA THR A 152 5.56 15.81 -1.07
C THR A 152 4.19 16.19 -1.63
N PHE A 153 3.56 15.25 -2.33
CA PHE A 153 2.22 15.35 -2.92
C PHE A 153 1.31 14.31 -2.30
N ARG A 154 0.03 14.64 -2.08
CA ARG A 154 -0.92 13.76 -1.41
C ARG A 154 -2.31 13.85 -2.00
N GLN A 155 -2.98 12.72 -2.15
CA GLN A 155 -4.37 12.65 -2.62
C GLN A 155 -5.07 11.42 -2.04
N ILE A 156 -6.34 11.58 -1.68
CA ILE A 156 -7.23 10.45 -1.40
C ILE A 156 -7.76 9.95 -2.74
N ILE A 157 -7.58 8.66 -2.98
CA ILE A 157 -8.04 8.00 -4.20
C ILE A 157 -9.03 6.89 -3.80
N ASP A 158 -10.20 6.87 -4.47
CA ASP A 158 -11.14 5.77 -4.40
C ASP A 158 -10.91 4.84 -5.60
N SER A 159 -10.77 3.55 -5.37
CA SER A 159 -10.59 2.56 -6.43
C SER A 159 -11.72 2.60 -7.46
N ALA A 160 -12.96 2.89 -7.06
CA ALA A 160 -14.09 3.03 -7.99
C ALA A 160 -13.87 4.15 -9.00
N LYS A 161 -13.20 5.22 -8.61
CA LYS A 161 -12.83 6.34 -9.50
C LYS A 161 -11.60 6.04 -10.38
N MET A 162 -11.00 4.88 -10.20
CA MET A 162 -9.90 4.36 -11.03
C MET A 162 -10.34 3.17 -11.90
N GLY A 163 -11.65 2.97 -12.08
CA GLY A 163 -12.21 1.92 -12.93
C GLY A 163 -12.31 0.53 -12.29
N ILE A 164 -12.09 0.42 -10.97
CA ILE A 164 -12.20 -0.85 -10.23
C ILE A 164 -13.57 -0.89 -9.52
N PRO A 165 -14.38 -1.97 -9.65
CA PRO A 165 -15.73 -2.06 -9.06
C PRO A 165 -15.68 -2.31 -7.54
N GLN A 166 -14.99 -1.44 -6.81
CA GLN A 166 -14.84 -1.47 -5.37
C GLN A 166 -14.68 -0.05 -4.82
N HIS A 167 -15.50 0.34 -3.87
CA HIS A 167 -15.27 1.54 -3.08
C HIS A 167 -14.19 1.28 -2.03
N ARG A 168 -12.99 1.81 -2.28
CA ARG A 168 -11.83 1.69 -1.39
C ARG A 168 -11.04 2.99 -1.41
N GLU A 169 -11.30 3.86 -0.46
CA GLU A 169 -10.57 5.11 -0.32
C GLU A 169 -9.24 4.89 0.42
N ARG A 170 -8.16 5.41 -0.17
CA ARG A 170 -6.81 5.39 0.40
C ARG A 170 -6.14 6.73 0.22
N ILE A 171 -5.37 7.14 1.24
CA ILE A 171 -4.44 8.25 1.07
C ILE A 171 -3.18 7.73 0.39
N PHE A 172 -2.82 8.35 -0.72
CA PHE A 172 -1.55 8.15 -1.39
C PHE A 172 -0.66 9.37 -1.19
N VAL A 173 0.61 9.12 -0.88
CA VAL A 173 1.63 10.16 -0.74
C VAL A 173 2.77 9.81 -1.67
N VAL A 174 3.08 10.71 -2.59
CA VAL A 174 4.23 10.63 -3.49
C VAL A 174 5.22 11.68 -3.06
N SER A 175 6.44 11.27 -2.71
CA SER A 175 7.51 12.19 -2.32
C SER A 175 8.70 12.01 -3.24
N ILE A 176 9.24 13.12 -3.73
CA ILE A 176 10.35 13.14 -4.70
C ILE A 176 11.48 13.97 -4.10
N LEU A 177 12.69 13.43 -4.07
CA LEU A 177 13.86 14.10 -3.51
C LEU A 177 14.24 15.31 -4.36
N GLY A 178 14.35 16.47 -3.73
CA GLY A 178 14.60 17.77 -4.34
C GLY A 178 13.33 18.47 -4.83
N GLU A 179 13.49 19.62 -5.47
CA GLU A 179 12.38 20.34 -6.07
C GLU A 179 11.77 19.54 -7.23
N SER A 180 10.46 19.37 -7.20
CA SER A 180 9.75 18.56 -8.20
C SER A 180 8.28 18.94 -8.27
N TRP A 181 7.59 18.37 -9.26
CA TRP A 181 6.15 18.43 -9.40
C TRP A 181 5.59 17.03 -9.74
N TYR A 182 4.35 16.78 -9.34
CA TYR A 182 3.66 15.51 -9.61
C TYR A 182 2.15 15.75 -9.74
N ASN A 183 1.54 15.12 -10.73
CA ASN A 183 0.09 15.09 -10.89
C ASN A 183 -0.40 13.67 -10.67
N PHE A 184 -1.36 13.50 -9.77
CA PHE A 184 -2.06 12.24 -9.61
C PHE A 184 -2.85 11.88 -10.88
N PRO A 185 -3.09 10.58 -11.14
CA PRO A 185 -3.90 10.15 -12.26
C PRO A 185 -5.31 10.73 -12.18
N GLN A 186 -5.87 11.04 -13.35
CA GLN A 186 -7.25 11.51 -13.45
C GLN A 186 -8.24 10.37 -13.19
N GLU A 187 -9.41 10.72 -12.68
CA GLU A 187 -10.50 9.78 -12.47
C GLU A 187 -10.92 9.13 -13.80
N GLN A 188 -11.26 7.85 -13.74
CA GLN A 188 -11.73 7.06 -14.87
C GLN A 188 -13.18 6.64 -14.63
N GLU A 189 -13.95 6.52 -15.71
CA GLU A 189 -15.30 5.99 -15.65
C GLU A 189 -15.29 4.52 -15.22
N LEU A 190 -16.09 4.17 -14.22
CA LEU A 190 -16.28 2.80 -13.80
C LEU A 190 -17.19 2.05 -14.78
N LYS A 191 -16.61 1.24 -15.66
CA LYS A 191 -17.34 0.42 -16.64
C LYS A 191 -17.57 -1.01 -16.17
N LEU A 192 -16.69 -1.52 -15.29
CA LEU A 192 -16.75 -2.88 -14.77
C LEU A 192 -17.74 -2.98 -13.62
N LYS A 193 -18.43 -4.11 -13.53
CA LYS A 193 -19.28 -4.50 -12.40
C LYS A 193 -18.59 -5.62 -11.62
N LEU A 194 -18.96 -5.83 -10.37
CA LEU A 194 -18.41 -6.91 -9.56
C LEU A 194 -18.52 -8.26 -10.25
N LYS A 195 -19.66 -8.54 -10.92
CA LYS A 195 -19.87 -9.78 -11.67
C LYS A 195 -18.82 -10.06 -12.75
N ASP A 196 -18.24 -9.01 -13.35
CA ASP A 196 -17.24 -9.13 -14.41
C ASP A 196 -15.86 -9.56 -13.86
N MET A 197 -15.72 -9.56 -12.52
CA MET A 197 -14.51 -9.97 -11.78
C MET A 197 -14.63 -11.36 -11.17
N LEU A 198 -15.81 -12.01 -11.27
CA LEU A 198 -16.04 -13.32 -10.69
C LEU A 198 -15.53 -14.41 -11.62
N GLU A 199 -14.92 -15.43 -11.04
CA GLU A 199 -14.53 -16.65 -11.75
C GLU A 199 -15.77 -17.52 -12.02
N GLU A 200 -15.85 -18.13 -13.22
CA GLU A 200 -16.95 -19.03 -13.59
C GLU A 200 -16.87 -20.39 -12.87
N ASN A 201 -15.64 -20.87 -12.62
CA ASN A 201 -15.39 -22.16 -11.98
C ASN A 201 -14.53 -21.93 -10.73
N VAL A 202 -15.12 -22.10 -9.57
CA VAL A 202 -14.46 -21.95 -8.26
C VAL A 202 -14.44 -23.30 -7.54
N ASP A 203 -13.28 -23.69 -7.02
CA ASP A 203 -13.11 -24.91 -6.22
C ASP A 203 -14.01 -24.85 -4.98
N GLU A 204 -14.74 -25.97 -4.69
CA GLU A 204 -15.70 -26.05 -3.57
C GLU A 204 -15.12 -25.66 -2.22
N ARG A 205 -13.83 -25.86 -1.99
CA ARG A 205 -13.12 -25.44 -0.74
C ARG A 205 -13.19 -23.94 -0.44
N TYR A 206 -13.49 -23.11 -1.45
CA TYR A 206 -13.60 -21.65 -1.29
C TYR A 206 -15.03 -21.19 -1.01
N TYR A 207 -16.01 -22.09 -1.11
CA TYR A 207 -17.39 -21.75 -0.76
C TYR A 207 -17.58 -21.74 0.77
N VAL A 208 -18.38 -20.80 1.24
CA VAL A 208 -18.76 -20.70 2.65
C VAL A 208 -19.90 -21.68 2.92
N ASP A 209 -19.90 -22.31 4.10
CA ASP A 209 -20.99 -23.18 4.54
C ASP A 209 -22.35 -22.47 4.42
N ASP A 210 -23.34 -23.15 3.82
CA ASP A 210 -24.69 -22.64 3.55
C ASP A 210 -25.38 -22.08 4.80
N LYS A 211 -25.11 -22.65 6.00
CA LYS A 211 -25.65 -22.14 7.27
C LYS A 211 -25.12 -20.76 7.59
N LYS A 212 -23.81 -20.53 7.38
CA LYS A 212 -23.18 -19.21 7.58
C LYS A 212 -23.66 -18.19 6.57
N VAL A 213 -23.88 -18.62 5.32
CA VAL A 213 -24.45 -17.78 4.26
C VAL A 213 -25.88 -17.39 4.63
N ALA A 214 -26.73 -18.34 5.07
CA ALA A 214 -28.11 -18.09 5.45
C ALA A 214 -28.19 -17.14 6.66
N GLU A 215 -27.32 -17.31 7.67
CA GLU A 215 -27.22 -16.42 8.83
C GLU A 215 -26.81 -15.00 8.41
N PHE A 216 -25.81 -14.89 7.54
CA PHE A 216 -25.35 -13.61 7.02
C PHE A 216 -26.45 -12.89 6.22
N ILE A 217 -27.14 -13.60 5.31
CA ILE A 217 -28.25 -13.05 4.51
C ILE A 217 -29.42 -12.68 5.40
N GLY A 218 -29.74 -13.50 6.42
CA GLY A 218 -30.81 -13.24 7.37
C GLY A 218 -30.60 -11.95 8.19
N ASN A 219 -29.36 -11.56 8.39
CA ASN A 219 -28.98 -10.34 9.11
C ASN A 219 -28.84 -9.10 8.19
N LEU A 220 -28.91 -9.29 6.88
CA LEU A 220 -28.84 -8.18 5.92
C LEU A 220 -30.22 -7.54 5.74
N ASP A 221 -30.27 -6.21 5.88
CA ASP A 221 -31.42 -5.42 5.52
C ASP A 221 -31.72 -5.56 4.01
N LYS A 222 -32.90 -6.06 3.68
CA LYS A 222 -33.33 -6.34 2.29
C LYS A 222 -33.23 -5.10 1.37
N GLU A 223 -33.41 -3.89 1.90
CA GLU A 223 -33.23 -2.64 1.15
C GLU A 223 -31.76 -2.37 0.81
N LYS A 224 -30.85 -2.75 1.73
CA LYS A 224 -29.40 -2.61 1.47
C LYS A 224 -28.91 -3.61 0.43
N ILE A 225 -29.45 -4.84 0.44
CA ILE A 225 -29.10 -5.85 -0.57
C ILE A 225 -29.50 -5.36 -1.96
N LYS A 226 -30.71 -4.80 -2.11
CA LYS A 226 -31.20 -4.29 -3.40
C LYS A 226 -30.29 -3.21 -3.99
N LYS A 227 -29.77 -2.30 -3.16
CA LYS A 227 -28.81 -1.25 -3.59
C LYS A 227 -27.41 -1.77 -3.94
N ILE A 228 -27.03 -2.98 -3.53
CA ILE A 228 -25.73 -3.59 -3.83
C ILE A 228 -25.80 -4.38 -5.14
N VAL A 229 -26.98 -4.90 -5.50
CA VAL A 229 -27.18 -5.76 -6.67
C VAL A 229 -27.61 -4.98 -7.92
N GLU A 230 -28.22 -3.82 -7.77
CA GLU A 230 -28.51 -2.87 -8.87
C GLU A 230 -27.29 -2.00 -9.20
#